data_3acab9cb0c0e575b030ad1fa44727245
#
_entry.id   3acab9cb0c0e575b030ad1fa44727245
#
_cell.length_a   1.000
_cell.length_b   1.000
_cell.length_c   1.000
_cell.angle_alpha   90.00
_cell.angle_beta   90.00
_cell.angle_gamma   90.00
#
_symmetry.space_group_name_H-M   'P 1'
#
loop_
_entity.id
_entity.type
_entity.pdbx_description
1 polymer ?
#
loop_
_entity_poly.entity_id
_entity_poly.type
_entity_poly.pdbx_seq_one_letter_code
_entity_poly.pdbx_strand_id
1 'polypeptide(L)'
;MALAACAAVDAVHAADPIPAQQYEWHLPPGFPQPAVPADNPMSAEKVALGRQLFFETRLSSTGRYACASCHRRELAFTDGRAHAQGATGETVRRSAMSLTNVAYNLAFTWASDRVRSLEAQMRQPLFSKHPLEMGLQGDGASAVEVLSADSHYREEFAAAFPGDPAPLNMQHIIQAIASFERTLISGRSAFDRYIYDDDRTAISEPAKRGMALFYSERLACGQCHSGINFSGPIGYVNHEKESALFANNGLYNGPRGAYPKDDQGLIEVTHRSADMGKFRVPTLRNAALTAPYMHDGSLPTLDAVLTHYEQGGHRNPRQDSRVRAIALSASERADLLAFLESLTDRDFVENPAFSDPKQR
;
A
#
# COMPACT_ATOMS: atom_id res chain seq x y z
N MET A 1 38.18 6.14 -70.93
CA MET A 1 38.48 5.51 -69.62
C MET A 1 37.99 6.43 -68.51
N ALA A 2 36.85 6.13 -67.90
CA ALA A 2 36.29 6.88 -66.77
C ALA A 2 36.39 5.99 -65.51
N LEU A 3 37.17 6.43 -64.52
CA LEU A 3 37.26 5.80 -63.20
C LEU A 3 36.03 6.21 -62.37
N ALA A 4 35.24 5.22 -61.96
CA ALA A 4 34.19 5.39 -60.98
C ALA A 4 34.83 5.21 -59.57
N ALA A 5 34.79 6.23 -58.72
CA ALA A 5 35.13 6.16 -57.33
C ALA A 5 33.94 5.67 -56.52
N CYS A 6 34.01 4.49 -55.94
CA CYS A 6 33.07 3.99 -54.93
C CYS A 6 33.40 4.67 -53.58
N ALA A 7 32.51 5.50 -53.05
CA ALA A 7 32.54 5.97 -51.69
C ALA A 7 31.91 4.90 -50.77
N ALA A 8 32.69 4.32 -49.88
CA ALA A 8 32.19 3.46 -48.83
C ALA A 8 31.55 4.34 -47.73
N VAL A 9 30.26 4.11 -47.47
CA VAL A 9 29.52 4.74 -46.37
C VAL A 9 29.71 3.82 -45.16
N ASP A 10 30.50 4.27 -44.19
CA ASP A 10 30.64 3.58 -42.89
C ASP A 10 29.28 3.62 -42.16
N ALA A 11 28.65 2.45 -42.04
CA ALA A 11 27.47 2.28 -41.22
C ALA A 11 27.87 2.45 -39.73
N VAL A 12 27.46 3.58 -39.14
CA VAL A 12 27.53 3.78 -37.70
C VAL A 12 26.66 2.72 -37.04
N HIS A 13 27.28 1.70 -36.46
CA HIS A 13 26.60 0.72 -35.63
C HIS A 13 26.08 1.46 -34.38
N ALA A 14 24.76 1.59 -34.28
CA ALA A 14 24.14 1.96 -33.03
C ALA A 14 24.56 0.93 -31.97
N ALA A 15 25.19 1.40 -30.90
CA ALA A 15 25.55 0.53 -29.78
C ALA A 15 24.28 -0.15 -29.27
N ASP A 16 24.33 -1.46 -29.11
CA ASP A 16 23.24 -2.20 -28.49
C ASP A 16 22.90 -1.58 -27.12
N PRO A 17 21.63 -1.39 -26.81
CA PRO A 17 21.25 -0.84 -25.51
C PRO A 17 21.82 -1.72 -24.41
N ILE A 18 22.57 -1.10 -23.49
CA ILE A 18 23.08 -1.78 -22.30
C ILE A 18 21.88 -2.41 -21.62
N PRO A 19 21.86 -3.75 -21.40
CA PRO A 19 20.72 -4.39 -20.76
C PRO A 19 20.51 -3.74 -19.39
N ALA A 20 19.31 -3.22 -19.16
CA ALA A 20 18.94 -2.63 -17.87
C ALA A 20 19.29 -3.65 -16.79
N GLN A 21 20.13 -3.25 -15.83
CA GLN A 21 20.53 -4.13 -14.73
C GLN A 21 19.27 -4.55 -14.02
N GLN A 22 18.99 -5.86 -14.00
CA GLN A 22 17.77 -6.39 -13.41
C GLN A 22 17.77 -6.07 -11.92
N TYR A 23 16.71 -5.41 -11.41
CA TYR A 23 16.59 -5.08 -9.99
C TYR A 23 16.63 -6.35 -9.14
N GLU A 24 17.52 -6.41 -8.17
CA GLU A 24 17.67 -7.54 -7.27
C GLU A 24 16.67 -7.44 -6.11
N TRP A 25 15.75 -8.39 -6.04
CA TRP A 25 14.76 -8.48 -4.96
C TRP A 25 15.34 -9.25 -3.77
N HIS A 26 15.37 -8.62 -2.61
CA HIS A 26 15.69 -9.26 -1.32
C HIS A 26 14.39 -9.62 -0.57
N LEU A 27 13.70 -10.66 -1.05
CA LEU A 27 12.40 -11.06 -0.52
C LEU A 27 12.54 -11.95 0.72
N PRO A 28 11.61 -11.82 1.70
CA PRO A 28 11.52 -12.76 2.81
C PRO A 28 11.21 -14.19 2.32
N PRO A 29 11.56 -15.23 3.09
CA PRO A 29 11.19 -16.60 2.77
C PRO A 29 9.68 -16.75 2.55
N GLY A 30 9.31 -17.52 1.50
CA GLY A 30 7.90 -17.77 1.16
C GLY A 30 7.17 -16.63 0.42
N PHE A 31 7.82 -15.49 0.17
CA PHE A 31 7.22 -14.38 -0.56
C PHE A 31 7.53 -14.49 -2.06
N PRO A 32 6.50 -14.46 -2.93
CA PRO A 32 6.71 -14.44 -4.37
C PRO A 32 7.21 -13.06 -4.81
N GLN A 33 7.84 -13.00 -5.99
CA GLN A 33 8.25 -11.72 -6.55
C GLN A 33 7.02 -10.86 -6.91
N PRO A 34 6.95 -9.60 -6.43
CA PRO A 34 5.87 -8.68 -6.78
C PRO A 34 5.76 -8.45 -8.29
N ALA A 35 4.54 -8.26 -8.78
CA ALA A 35 4.32 -7.81 -10.15
C ALA A 35 4.82 -6.37 -10.33
N VAL A 36 5.52 -6.11 -11.43
CA VAL A 36 6.05 -4.80 -11.79
C VAL A 36 5.47 -4.38 -13.13
N PRO A 37 4.86 -3.19 -13.26
CA PRO A 37 4.37 -2.70 -14.55
C PRO A 37 5.49 -2.60 -15.58
N ALA A 38 5.20 -3.01 -16.82
CA ALA A 38 6.19 -3.00 -17.90
C ALA A 38 6.67 -1.58 -18.26
N ASP A 39 5.82 -0.57 -18.03
CA ASP A 39 6.10 0.84 -18.28
C ASP A 39 6.82 1.52 -17.10
N ASN A 40 7.03 0.80 -15.98
CA ASN A 40 7.82 1.27 -14.86
C ASN A 40 8.72 0.15 -14.28
N PRO A 41 9.70 -0.38 -15.03
CA PRO A 41 10.62 -1.39 -14.52
C PRO A 41 11.41 -0.84 -13.33
N MET A 42 11.71 -1.72 -12.37
CA MET A 42 12.47 -1.38 -11.17
C MET A 42 13.95 -1.14 -11.50
N SER A 43 14.55 -0.16 -10.82
CA SER A 43 16.01 -0.02 -10.72
C SER A 43 16.40 0.51 -9.33
N ALA A 44 17.66 0.33 -8.93
CA ALA A 44 18.16 0.82 -7.65
C ALA A 44 18.10 2.36 -7.58
N GLU A 45 18.39 3.02 -8.69
CA GLU A 45 18.36 4.48 -8.83
C GLU A 45 16.94 5.02 -8.67
N LYS A 46 15.94 4.38 -9.30
CA LYS A 46 14.52 4.76 -9.13
C LYS A 46 14.06 4.59 -7.68
N VAL A 47 14.45 3.49 -7.03
CA VAL A 47 14.12 3.24 -5.62
C VAL A 47 14.75 4.31 -4.73
N ALA A 48 16.03 4.65 -4.94
CA ALA A 48 16.72 5.68 -4.18
C ALA A 48 16.08 7.06 -4.36
N LEU A 49 15.82 7.45 -5.62
CA LEU A 49 15.13 8.70 -5.95
C LEU A 49 13.71 8.71 -5.36
N GLY A 50 12.95 7.61 -5.50
CA GLY A 50 11.59 7.48 -4.98
C GLY A 50 11.53 7.62 -3.47
N ARG A 51 12.52 7.09 -2.75
CA ARG A 51 12.66 7.29 -1.32
C ARG A 51 12.83 8.78 -0.98
N GLN A 52 13.70 9.52 -1.67
CA GLN A 52 13.87 10.95 -1.44
C GLN A 52 12.57 11.72 -1.70
N LEU A 53 11.89 11.41 -2.81
CA LEU A 53 10.63 12.05 -3.20
C LEU A 53 9.48 11.74 -2.23
N PHE A 54 9.45 10.57 -1.62
CA PHE A 54 8.47 10.19 -0.61
C PHE A 54 8.52 11.10 0.64
N PHE A 55 9.70 11.64 0.97
CA PHE A 55 9.92 12.60 2.05
C PHE A 55 9.99 14.06 1.57
N GLU A 56 9.78 14.33 0.27
CA GLU A 56 9.93 15.65 -0.31
C GLU A 56 8.69 16.53 -0.14
N THR A 57 8.80 17.56 0.68
CA THR A 57 7.67 18.45 0.99
C THR A 57 7.29 19.39 -0.14
N ARG A 58 8.19 19.67 -1.09
CA ARG A 58 7.92 20.49 -2.29
C ARG A 58 6.91 19.84 -3.24
N LEU A 59 6.54 18.57 -3.01
CA LEU A 59 5.45 17.87 -3.71
C LEU A 59 4.07 18.20 -3.12
N SER A 60 3.94 19.21 -2.26
CA SER A 60 2.66 19.71 -1.78
C SER A 60 2.48 21.20 -2.07
N SER A 61 1.25 21.65 -2.19
CA SER A 61 0.89 23.05 -2.47
C SER A 61 1.40 24.04 -1.43
N THR A 62 1.65 23.57 -0.22
CA THR A 62 2.14 24.41 0.90
C THR A 62 3.64 24.27 1.15
N GLY A 63 4.33 23.32 0.48
CA GLY A 63 5.74 23.01 0.71
C GLY A 63 6.03 22.41 2.11
N ARG A 64 5.01 21.92 2.83
CA ARG A 64 5.14 21.44 4.22
C ARG A 64 4.68 19.99 4.43
N TYR A 65 4.06 19.36 3.44
CA TYR A 65 3.57 17.99 3.50
C TYR A 65 4.33 17.12 2.49
N ALA A 66 4.61 15.90 2.88
CA ALA A 66 5.17 14.85 2.04
C ALA A 66 4.30 13.59 2.17
N CYS A 67 4.53 12.56 1.36
CA CYS A 67 3.87 11.26 1.52
C CYS A 67 4.08 10.72 2.95
N ALA A 68 5.28 10.89 3.49
CA ALA A 68 5.64 10.52 4.86
C ALA A 68 4.86 11.25 5.96
N SER A 69 4.16 12.35 5.65
CA SER A 69 3.31 13.05 6.64
C SER A 69 2.08 12.22 7.03
N CYS A 70 1.54 11.43 6.09
CA CYS A 70 0.40 10.54 6.29
C CYS A 70 0.79 9.06 6.30
N HIS A 71 2.01 8.71 5.88
CA HIS A 71 2.52 7.35 5.84
C HIS A 71 3.80 7.25 6.69
N ARG A 72 3.60 7.23 8.01
CA ARG A 72 4.68 7.23 9.01
C ARG A 72 5.22 5.82 9.22
N ARG A 73 6.52 5.63 9.04
CA ARG A 73 7.19 4.32 9.11
C ARG A 73 6.91 3.58 10.43
N GLU A 74 7.04 4.28 11.56
CA GLU A 74 6.84 3.73 12.90
C GLU A 74 5.41 3.26 13.19
N LEU A 75 4.44 3.70 12.38
CA LEU A 75 3.05 3.26 12.39
C LEU A 75 2.73 2.34 11.19
N ALA A 76 3.73 1.60 10.71
CA ALA A 76 3.63 0.75 9.53
C ALA A 76 3.03 1.48 8.32
N PHE A 77 3.46 2.74 8.12
CA PHE A 77 3.05 3.63 7.04
C PHE A 77 1.55 3.98 7.05
N THR A 78 0.97 4.16 8.25
CA THR A 78 -0.27 4.91 8.49
C THR A 78 0.04 6.21 9.23
N ASP A 79 -0.97 7.04 9.54
CA ASP A 79 -0.78 8.29 10.29
C ASP A 79 -1.25 8.24 11.75
N GLY A 80 -1.88 7.14 12.18
CA GLY A 80 -2.43 6.97 13.53
C GLY A 80 -3.69 7.80 13.79
N ARG A 81 -4.39 8.25 12.76
CA ARG A 81 -5.60 9.07 12.84
C ARG A 81 -6.79 8.37 12.20
N ALA A 82 -7.98 8.66 12.71
CA ALA A 82 -9.21 8.23 12.07
C ALA A 82 -9.36 8.84 10.67
N HIS A 83 -9.00 10.12 10.56
CA HIS A 83 -9.06 10.88 9.32
C HIS A 83 -7.76 11.66 9.14
N ALA A 84 -7.04 11.39 8.05
CA ALA A 84 -5.83 12.12 7.73
C ALA A 84 -6.13 13.60 7.45
N GLN A 85 -5.11 14.47 7.60
CA GLN A 85 -5.20 15.88 7.25
C GLN A 85 -4.36 16.18 6.03
N GLY A 86 -4.96 16.82 5.03
CA GLY A 86 -4.26 17.29 3.85
C GLY A 86 -3.42 18.55 4.12
N ALA A 87 -2.66 18.96 3.11
CA ALA A 87 -1.69 20.05 3.19
C ALA A 87 -2.29 21.42 3.59
N THR A 88 -3.57 21.64 3.34
CA THR A 88 -4.31 22.85 3.73
C THR A 88 -5.10 22.70 5.04
N GLY A 89 -5.04 21.51 5.68
CA GLY A 89 -5.78 21.21 6.89
C GLY A 89 -7.16 20.60 6.64
N GLU A 90 -7.56 20.38 5.39
CA GLU A 90 -8.77 19.62 5.08
C GLU A 90 -8.68 18.19 5.59
N THR A 91 -9.78 17.68 6.13
CA THR A 91 -9.85 16.32 6.65
C THR A 91 -10.24 15.35 5.54
N VAL A 92 -9.44 14.30 5.37
CA VAL A 92 -9.72 13.18 4.45
C VAL A 92 -10.77 12.29 5.10
N ARG A 93 -11.76 11.85 4.34
CA ARG A 93 -12.91 11.10 4.89
C ARG A 93 -12.58 9.67 5.36
N ARG A 94 -11.44 9.11 5.00
CA ARG A 94 -11.01 7.76 5.36
C ARG A 94 -9.63 7.80 6.01
N SER A 95 -9.31 6.76 6.80
CA SER A 95 -8.00 6.63 7.40
C SER A 95 -6.90 6.38 6.35
N ALA A 96 -5.69 6.81 6.63
CA ALA A 96 -4.52 6.52 5.81
C ALA A 96 -4.28 4.99 5.77
N MET A 97 -4.21 4.43 4.57
CA MET A 97 -3.96 3.00 4.40
C MET A 97 -2.49 2.68 4.66
N SER A 98 -2.22 1.59 5.38
CA SER A 98 -0.86 1.08 5.49
C SER A 98 -0.26 0.75 4.12
N LEU A 99 1.00 1.12 3.91
CA LEU A 99 1.77 0.71 2.74
C LEU A 99 2.52 -0.62 2.94
N THR A 100 2.30 -1.30 4.07
CA THR A 100 2.84 -2.64 4.30
C THR A 100 2.46 -3.58 3.17
N ASN A 101 3.46 -4.11 2.48
CA ASN A 101 3.27 -5.07 1.38
C ASN A 101 2.38 -4.54 0.25
N VAL A 102 2.35 -3.23 0.05
CA VAL A 102 1.50 -2.58 -0.95
C VAL A 102 1.76 -3.10 -2.37
N ALA A 103 2.98 -3.58 -2.65
CA ALA A 103 3.36 -4.19 -3.93
C ALA A 103 2.49 -5.39 -4.34
N TYR A 104 1.87 -6.06 -3.38
CA TYR A 104 1.01 -7.23 -3.61
C TYR A 104 -0.49 -6.89 -3.71
N ASN A 105 -0.87 -5.62 -3.57
CA ASN A 105 -2.27 -5.24 -3.66
C ASN A 105 -2.81 -5.34 -5.09
N LEU A 106 -4.05 -5.79 -5.24
CA LEU A 106 -4.79 -5.87 -6.50
C LEU A 106 -5.72 -4.67 -6.71
N ALA A 107 -5.96 -3.88 -5.65
CA ALA A 107 -6.65 -2.60 -5.65
C ALA A 107 -6.00 -1.70 -4.60
N PHE A 108 -5.85 -0.42 -4.90
CA PHE A 108 -4.97 0.50 -4.16
C PHE A 108 -5.72 1.59 -3.39
N THR A 109 -7.04 1.45 -3.26
CA THR A 109 -7.89 2.33 -2.45
C THR A 109 -8.83 1.53 -1.57
N TRP A 110 -9.46 2.18 -0.58
CA TRP A 110 -10.44 1.54 0.30
C TRP A 110 -11.68 1.04 -0.45
N ALA A 111 -12.14 1.75 -1.48
CA ALA A 111 -13.45 1.50 -2.07
C ALA A 111 -13.49 1.70 -3.59
N SER A 112 -12.42 1.33 -4.29
CA SER A 112 -12.43 1.27 -5.76
C SER A 112 -11.66 0.05 -6.26
N ASP A 113 -12.27 -0.71 -7.15
CA ASP A 113 -11.68 -1.82 -7.88
C ASP A 113 -11.00 -1.37 -9.20
N ARG A 114 -11.09 -0.08 -9.54
CA ARG A 114 -10.56 0.51 -10.78
C ARG A 114 -9.12 0.99 -10.65
N VAL A 115 -8.68 1.36 -9.46
CA VAL A 115 -7.31 1.82 -9.21
C VAL A 115 -6.43 0.60 -8.94
N ARG A 116 -5.68 0.17 -9.95
CA ARG A 116 -4.99 -1.12 -9.98
C ARG A 116 -3.46 -1.03 -10.05
N SER A 117 -2.89 0.15 -9.89
CA SER A 117 -1.43 0.34 -9.75
C SER A 117 -1.13 1.45 -8.76
N LEU A 118 0.09 1.45 -8.22
CA LEU A 118 0.59 2.51 -7.35
C LEU A 118 0.64 3.84 -8.09
N GLU A 119 1.07 3.82 -9.35
CA GLU A 119 1.15 5.01 -10.20
C GLU A 119 -0.23 5.67 -10.40
N ALA A 120 -1.26 4.88 -10.60
CA ALA A 120 -2.62 5.39 -10.74
C ALA A 120 -3.16 5.90 -9.40
N GLN A 121 -2.86 5.20 -8.30
CA GLN A 121 -3.29 5.60 -6.95
C GLN A 121 -2.67 6.93 -6.53
N MET A 122 -1.38 7.12 -6.77
CA MET A 122 -0.64 8.31 -6.33
C MET A 122 -1.16 9.61 -6.93
N ARG A 123 -1.81 9.54 -8.10
CA ARG A 123 -2.46 10.71 -8.70
C ARG A 123 -3.60 11.25 -7.82
N GLN A 124 -4.23 10.41 -6.99
CA GLN A 124 -5.31 10.86 -6.11
C GLN A 124 -4.79 11.82 -5.01
N PRO A 125 -3.86 11.44 -4.12
CA PRO A 125 -3.34 12.37 -3.12
C PRO A 125 -2.64 13.60 -3.73
N LEU A 126 -1.95 13.47 -4.86
CA LEU A 126 -1.27 14.60 -5.49
C LEU A 126 -2.24 15.66 -6.03
N PHE A 127 -3.34 15.23 -6.69
CA PHE A 127 -4.20 16.11 -7.49
C PHE A 127 -5.66 16.18 -7.04
N SER A 128 -6.05 15.48 -5.96
CA SER A 128 -7.41 15.57 -5.42
C SER A 128 -7.75 17.02 -5.03
N LYS A 129 -8.96 17.44 -5.40
CA LYS A 129 -9.49 18.78 -5.08
C LYS A 129 -10.39 18.77 -3.84
N HIS A 130 -11.02 17.62 -3.57
CA HIS A 130 -11.97 17.46 -2.44
C HIS A 130 -11.99 15.99 -1.99
N PRO A 131 -11.45 15.66 -0.82
CA PRO A 131 -10.61 16.53 0.04
C PRO A 131 -9.26 16.81 -0.67
N LEU A 132 -8.69 17.97 -0.34
CA LEU A 132 -7.40 18.35 -0.83
C LEU A 132 -6.33 17.71 0.06
N GLU A 133 -5.54 16.79 -0.49
CA GLU A 133 -4.46 16.09 0.22
C GLU A 133 -3.11 16.81 0.03
N MET A 134 -2.40 16.56 -1.06
CA MET A 134 -1.15 17.28 -1.39
C MET A 134 -1.40 18.61 -2.11
N GLY A 135 -2.49 18.71 -2.87
CA GLY A 135 -3.02 19.95 -3.41
C GLY A 135 -2.26 20.53 -4.61
N LEU A 136 -1.55 19.70 -5.37
CA LEU A 136 -0.93 20.16 -6.61
C LEU A 136 -2.01 20.58 -7.62
N GLN A 137 -1.73 21.67 -8.34
CA GLN A 137 -2.65 22.20 -9.33
C GLN A 137 -2.27 21.74 -10.75
N GLY A 138 -3.28 21.64 -11.64
CA GLY A 138 -3.08 21.27 -13.04
C GLY A 138 -2.43 19.89 -13.19
N ASP A 139 -1.30 19.85 -13.84
CA ASP A 139 -0.45 18.66 -14.07
C ASP A 139 0.75 18.57 -13.10
N GLY A 140 0.84 19.49 -12.13
CA GLY A 140 1.94 19.56 -11.18
C GLY A 140 3.19 20.28 -11.71
N ALA A 141 3.09 21.05 -12.78
CA ALA A 141 4.23 21.73 -13.41
C ALA A 141 5.03 22.59 -12.42
N SER A 142 4.37 23.27 -11.48
CA SER A 142 5.04 24.08 -10.44
C SER A 142 5.96 23.27 -9.55
N ALA A 143 5.58 22.05 -9.16
CA ALA A 143 6.42 21.17 -8.37
C ALA A 143 7.61 20.66 -9.19
N VAL A 144 7.38 20.33 -10.47
CA VAL A 144 8.44 19.96 -11.43
C VAL A 144 9.45 21.09 -11.58
N GLU A 145 9.00 22.33 -11.75
CA GLU A 145 9.85 23.51 -11.87
C GLU A 145 10.75 23.72 -10.63
N VAL A 146 10.14 23.64 -9.43
CA VAL A 146 10.88 23.79 -8.16
C VAL A 146 11.92 22.70 -7.98
N LEU A 147 11.62 21.45 -8.32
CA LEU A 147 12.60 20.36 -8.25
C LEU A 147 13.67 20.49 -9.34
N SER A 148 13.32 20.99 -10.53
CA SER A 148 14.25 21.19 -11.63
C SER A 148 15.31 22.28 -11.34
N ALA A 149 15.02 23.22 -10.45
CA ALA A 149 15.99 24.21 -10.01
C ALA A 149 17.13 23.60 -9.14
N ASP A 150 16.89 22.41 -8.56
CA ASP A 150 17.86 21.71 -7.72
C ASP A 150 18.74 20.78 -8.56
N SER A 151 20.08 21.04 -8.56
CA SER A 151 21.03 20.22 -9.34
C SER A 151 21.06 18.78 -8.90
N HIS A 152 20.89 18.53 -7.60
CA HIS A 152 20.85 17.17 -7.05
C HIS A 152 19.71 16.36 -7.68
N TYR A 153 18.49 16.91 -7.73
CA TYR A 153 17.37 16.19 -8.37
C TYR A 153 17.57 16.02 -9.88
N ARG A 154 18.18 16.99 -10.59
CA ARG A 154 18.46 16.78 -12.02
C ARG A 154 19.40 15.59 -12.26
N GLU A 155 20.43 15.44 -11.43
CA GLU A 155 21.38 14.31 -11.50
C GLU A 155 20.69 12.97 -11.15
N GLU A 156 19.93 12.93 -10.08
CA GLU A 156 19.21 11.74 -9.63
C GLU A 156 18.17 11.27 -10.66
N PHE A 157 17.42 12.19 -11.26
CA PHE A 157 16.47 11.85 -12.33
C PHE A 157 17.16 11.36 -13.59
N ALA A 158 18.29 11.96 -13.99
CA ALA A 158 19.05 11.49 -15.14
C ALA A 158 19.60 10.07 -14.93
N ALA A 159 20.02 9.74 -13.69
CA ALA A 159 20.46 8.40 -13.33
C ALA A 159 19.28 7.38 -13.29
N ALA A 160 18.13 7.79 -12.74
CA ALA A 160 16.97 6.93 -12.59
C ALA A 160 16.22 6.66 -13.92
N PHE A 161 16.32 7.57 -14.89
CA PHE A 161 15.63 7.50 -16.18
C PHE A 161 16.61 7.74 -17.35
N PRO A 162 17.60 6.86 -17.53
CA PRO A 162 18.63 7.04 -18.54
C PRO A 162 18.04 7.02 -19.97
N GLY A 163 18.52 7.93 -20.81
CA GLY A 163 18.09 8.04 -22.21
C GLY A 163 16.83 8.90 -22.45
N ASP A 164 16.15 9.35 -21.39
CA ASP A 164 15.09 10.35 -21.54
C ASP A 164 15.71 11.77 -21.61
N PRO A 165 15.41 12.55 -22.65
CA PRO A 165 15.94 13.92 -22.78
C PRO A 165 15.36 14.91 -21.75
N ALA A 166 14.21 14.57 -21.13
CA ALA A 166 13.55 15.37 -20.10
C ALA A 166 13.16 14.49 -18.89
N PRO A 167 14.16 13.93 -18.18
CA PRO A 167 13.91 12.90 -17.15
C PRO A 167 13.15 13.43 -15.94
N LEU A 168 13.24 14.73 -15.63
CA LEU A 168 12.52 15.31 -14.52
C LEU A 168 11.15 15.82 -14.99
N ASN A 169 10.14 15.00 -14.78
CA ASN A 169 8.74 15.27 -15.08
C ASN A 169 7.82 14.60 -14.06
N MET A 170 6.54 14.97 -14.01
CA MET A 170 5.59 14.47 -13.02
C MET A 170 5.35 12.96 -13.14
N GLN A 171 5.39 12.40 -14.33
CA GLN A 171 5.22 10.95 -14.50
C GLN A 171 6.40 10.20 -13.86
N HIS A 172 7.62 10.65 -14.07
CA HIS A 172 8.80 10.03 -13.47
C HIS A 172 8.87 10.23 -11.95
N ILE A 173 8.36 11.35 -11.41
CA ILE A 173 8.17 11.54 -9.97
C ILE A 173 7.27 10.42 -9.42
N ILE A 174 6.10 10.22 -10.04
CA ILE A 174 5.15 9.17 -9.65
C ILE A 174 5.78 7.77 -9.78
N GLN A 175 6.47 7.49 -10.87
CA GLN A 175 7.10 6.20 -11.12
C GLN A 175 8.22 5.89 -10.12
N ALA A 176 9.03 6.88 -9.76
CA ALA A 176 10.09 6.72 -8.77
C ALA A 176 9.52 6.44 -7.38
N ILE A 177 8.53 7.23 -6.92
CA ILE A 177 7.88 6.99 -5.62
C ILE A 177 7.22 5.60 -5.60
N ALA A 178 6.52 5.21 -6.67
CA ALA A 178 5.92 3.88 -6.79
C ALA A 178 6.96 2.76 -6.73
N SER A 179 8.17 2.97 -7.29
CA SER A 179 9.27 2.03 -7.19
C SER A 179 9.77 1.87 -5.75
N PHE A 180 9.87 2.97 -4.99
CA PHE A 180 10.17 2.89 -3.57
C PHE A 180 9.07 2.19 -2.78
N GLU A 181 7.81 2.54 -2.96
CA GLU A 181 6.69 1.91 -2.25
C GLU A 181 6.62 0.40 -2.50
N ARG A 182 7.00 -0.09 -3.69
CA ARG A 182 7.10 -1.53 -3.98
C ARG A 182 8.13 -2.25 -3.12
N THR A 183 9.12 -1.55 -2.58
CA THR A 183 10.12 -2.16 -1.69
C THR A 183 9.66 -2.28 -0.24
N LEU A 184 8.51 -1.72 0.13
CA LEU A 184 7.98 -1.75 1.49
C LEU A 184 7.40 -3.13 1.84
N ILE A 185 8.29 -4.14 1.91
CA ILE A 185 7.93 -5.53 2.13
C ILE A 185 8.24 -5.94 3.55
N SER A 186 7.20 -6.37 4.27
CA SER A 186 7.20 -6.86 5.64
C SER A 186 6.94 -8.36 5.65
N GLY A 187 7.89 -9.15 6.11
CA GLY A 187 7.83 -10.61 6.13
C GLY A 187 8.84 -11.25 7.08
N ARG A 188 9.24 -10.52 8.15
CA ARG A 188 10.16 -11.01 9.19
C ARG A 188 9.57 -10.89 10.60
N SER A 189 8.23 -10.87 10.72
CA SER A 189 7.56 -10.92 12.01
C SER A 189 7.86 -12.21 12.79
N ALA A 190 7.50 -12.26 14.06
CA ALA A 190 7.58 -13.50 14.84
C ALA A 190 6.79 -14.64 14.18
N PHE A 191 5.61 -14.34 13.62
CA PHE A 191 4.81 -15.29 12.85
C PHE A 191 5.56 -15.82 11.63
N ASP A 192 6.27 -14.96 10.87
CA ASP A 192 7.01 -15.39 9.69
C ASP A 192 8.16 -16.34 10.06
N ARG A 193 8.92 -16.05 11.11
CA ARG A 193 9.95 -16.94 11.60
C ARG A 193 9.39 -18.29 12.04
N TYR A 194 8.22 -18.30 12.68
CA TYR A 194 7.53 -19.52 13.05
C TYR A 194 7.13 -20.38 11.86
N ILE A 195 6.65 -19.75 10.77
CA ILE A 195 6.13 -20.47 9.59
C ILE A 195 7.25 -20.84 8.60
N TYR A 196 8.20 -19.93 8.36
CA TYR A 196 9.15 -20.07 7.25
C TYR A 196 10.57 -20.41 7.67
N ASP A 197 10.97 -20.06 8.91
CA ASP A 197 12.35 -20.30 9.38
C ASP A 197 12.41 -21.49 10.37
N ASP A 198 11.31 -22.25 10.53
CA ASP A 198 11.17 -23.38 11.47
C ASP A 198 11.48 -23.03 12.94
N ASP A 199 11.44 -21.75 13.31
CA ASP A 199 11.60 -21.29 14.69
C ASP A 199 10.32 -21.52 15.50
N ARG A 200 10.19 -22.73 16.06
CA ARG A 200 9.00 -23.13 16.83
C ARG A 200 8.78 -22.32 18.12
N THR A 201 9.75 -21.50 18.50
CA THR A 201 9.70 -20.66 19.70
C THR A 201 9.41 -19.18 19.38
N ALA A 202 9.40 -18.79 18.11
CA ALA A 202 9.22 -17.42 17.67
C ALA A 202 7.89 -16.78 18.14
N ILE A 203 6.83 -17.57 18.25
CA ILE A 203 5.53 -17.11 18.78
C ILE A 203 5.16 -17.84 20.08
N SER A 204 4.46 -17.12 20.96
CA SER A 204 4.02 -17.65 22.26
C SER A 204 2.92 -18.72 22.10
N GLU A 205 2.72 -19.56 23.13
CA GLU A 205 1.62 -20.53 23.14
C GLU A 205 0.23 -19.87 23.02
N PRO A 206 -0.07 -18.71 23.67
CA PRO A 206 -1.28 -17.94 23.36
C PRO A 206 -1.40 -17.58 21.89
N ALA A 207 -0.34 -17.10 21.23
CA ALA A 207 -0.37 -16.76 19.81
C ALA A 207 -0.62 -17.98 18.91
N LYS A 208 -0.09 -19.16 19.25
CA LYS A 208 -0.38 -20.42 18.52
C LYS A 208 -1.85 -20.81 18.64
N ARG A 209 -2.43 -20.70 19.84
CA ARG A 209 -3.87 -20.95 20.00
C ARG A 209 -4.71 -19.90 19.27
N GLY A 210 -4.32 -18.63 19.31
CA GLY A 210 -4.96 -17.54 18.58
C GLY A 210 -4.92 -17.78 17.08
N MET A 211 -3.80 -18.24 16.52
CA MET A 211 -3.68 -18.64 15.12
C MET A 211 -4.65 -19.77 14.76
N ALA A 212 -4.74 -20.81 15.58
CA ALA A 212 -5.70 -21.90 15.36
C ALA A 212 -7.14 -21.41 15.40
N LEU A 213 -7.50 -20.51 16.31
CA LEU A 213 -8.80 -19.86 16.38
C LEU A 213 -9.08 -19.03 15.14
N PHE A 214 -8.14 -18.22 14.70
CA PHE A 214 -8.25 -17.33 13.53
C PHE A 214 -8.61 -18.10 12.24
N TYR A 215 -8.00 -19.27 12.04
CA TYR A 215 -8.26 -20.13 10.88
C TYR A 215 -9.38 -21.14 11.10
N SER A 216 -9.99 -21.20 12.28
CA SER A 216 -11.10 -22.12 12.55
C SER A 216 -12.36 -21.75 11.76
N GLU A 217 -13.17 -22.75 11.42
CA GLU A 217 -14.49 -22.53 10.81
C GLU A 217 -15.43 -21.72 11.73
N ARG A 218 -15.24 -21.84 13.04
CA ARG A 218 -16.05 -21.11 14.04
C ARG A 218 -15.86 -19.60 13.94
N LEU A 219 -14.62 -19.11 13.80
CA LEU A 219 -14.34 -17.68 13.72
C LEU A 219 -14.27 -17.17 12.27
N ALA A 220 -13.84 -18.00 11.33
CA ALA A 220 -13.79 -17.74 9.90
C ALA A 220 -12.98 -16.50 9.47
N CYS A 221 -12.11 -15.97 10.34
CA CYS A 221 -11.30 -14.77 10.04
C CYS A 221 -10.41 -14.98 8.81
N GLY A 222 -9.77 -16.15 8.72
CA GLY A 222 -8.93 -16.54 7.60
C GLY A 222 -9.64 -16.65 6.26
N GLN A 223 -10.99 -16.69 6.21
CA GLN A 223 -11.73 -16.70 4.95
C GLN A 223 -11.68 -15.34 4.22
N CYS A 224 -11.45 -14.24 4.95
CA CYS A 224 -11.23 -12.93 4.38
C CYS A 224 -9.76 -12.53 4.47
N HIS A 225 -9.12 -12.85 5.58
CA HIS A 225 -7.73 -12.51 5.86
C HIS A 225 -6.82 -13.72 5.65
N SER A 226 -6.76 -14.20 4.41
CA SER A 226 -5.91 -15.33 3.99
C SER A 226 -4.64 -14.87 3.27
N GLY A 227 -3.79 -15.85 2.94
CA GLY A 227 -2.54 -15.65 2.19
C GLY A 227 -1.45 -14.96 2.98
N ILE A 228 -0.30 -14.78 2.34
CA ILE A 228 0.89 -14.19 2.97
C ILE A 228 0.68 -12.77 3.50
N ASN A 229 -0.29 -12.05 2.92
CA ASN A 229 -0.58 -10.67 3.30
C ASN A 229 -1.79 -10.52 4.23
N PHE A 230 -2.46 -11.61 4.61
CA PHE A 230 -3.69 -11.56 5.41
C PHE A 230 -4.74 -10.57 4.87
N SER A 231 -4.89 -10.51 3.55
CA SER A 231 -5.81 -9.60 2.85
C SER A 231 -6.66 -10.30 1.79
N GLY A 232 -6.62 -11.64 1.74
CA GLY A 232 -7.19 -12.44 0.67
C GLY A 232 -6.26 -12.50 -0.55
N PRO A 233 -6.78 -12.51 -1.78
CA PRO A 233 -5.98 -12.59 -3.00
C PRO A 233 -4.94 -11.47 -3.13
N ILE A 234 -3.78 -11.81 -3.67
CA ILE A 234 -2.65 -10.91 -3.90
C ILE A 234 -2.17 -11.00 -5.35
N GLY A 235 -1.56 -9.90 -5.85
CA GLY A 235 -0.90 -9.86 -7.16
C GLY A 235 0.60 -10.12 -7.06
N TYR A 236 1.11 -10.99 -7.91
CA TYR A 236 2.54 -11.26 -8.08
C TYR A 236 2.82 -11.77 -9.49
N VAL A 237 4.08 -11.96 -9.86
CA VAL A 237 4.47 -12.40 -11.21
C VAL A 237 3.64 -13.61 -11.65
N ASN A 238 2.98 -13.50 -12.82
CA ASN A 238 2.05 -14.47 -13.41
C ASN A 238 0.70 -14.65 -12.67
N HIS A 239 0.41 -13.83 -11.64
CA HIS A 239 -0.83 -13.87 -10.86
C HIS A 239 -1.45 -12.47 -10.67
N GLU A 240 -1.37 -11.61 -11.69
CA GLU A 240 -1.88 -10.24 -11.65
C GLU A 240 -3.38 -10.12 -11.97
N LYS A 241 -4.00 -11.21 -12.46
CA LYS A 241 -5.38 -11.19 -12.99
C LYS A 241 -6.45 -11.42 -11.93
N GLU A 242 -6.08 -11.74 -10.71
CA GLU A 242 -7.02 -11.89 -9.62
C GLU A 242 -7.69 -10.57 -9.24
N SER A 243 -8.76 -10.63 -8.47
CA SER A 243 -9.47 -9.46 -7.99
C SER A 243 -9.28 -9.30 -6.49
N ALA A 244 -9.08 -8.07 -6.04
CA ALA A 244 -9.06 -7.74 -4.61
C ALA A 244 -10.38 -8.13 -3.95
N LEU A 245 -10.32 -8.57 -2.70
CA LEU A 245 -11.48 -8.89 -1.91
C LEU A 245 -12.08 -7.61 -1.30
N PHE A 246 -13.35 -7.38 -1.60
CA PHE A 246 -14.17 -6.33 -0.99
C PHE A 246 -15.29 -6.96 -0.19
N ALA A 247 -15.48 -6.54 1.05
CA ALA A 247 -16.48 -7.08 1.94
C ALA A 247 -17.22 -5.96 2.70
N ASN A 248 -18.48 -6.17 2.98
CA ASN A 248 -19.23 -5.36 3.93
C ASN A 248 -19.18 -6.08 5.29
N ASN A 249 -18.42 -5.54 6.22
CA ASN A 249 -18.25 -6.11 7.56
C ASN A 249 -19.35 -5.69 8.55
N GLY A 250 -20.39 -5.02 8.09
CA GLY A 250 -21.49 -4.60 8.94
C GLY A 250 -21.14 -3.44 9.88
N LEU A 251 -20.17 -2.59 9.53
CA LEU A 251 -19.76 -1.45 10.39
C LEU A 251 -20.89 -0.43 10.58
N TYR A 252 -21.79 -0.31 9.61
CA TYR A 252 -22.95 0.57 9.68
C TYR A 252 -24.23 -0.16 9.21
N ASN A 253 -25.38 0.27 9.75
CA ASN A 253 -26.68 -0.22 9.36
C ASN A 253 -27.76 0.89 9.50
N GLY A 254 -27.69 1.89 8.65
CA GLY A 254 -28.72 2.91 8.53
C GLY A 254 -30.00 2.38 7.86
N PRO A 255 -30.99 3.24 7.58
CA PRO A 255 -32.24 2.84 6.96
C PRO A 255 -32.03 2.01 5.70
N ARG A 256 -32.66 0.83 5.63
CA ARG A 256 -32.50 -0.14 4.53
C ARG A 256 -31.06 -0.60 4.27
N GLY A 257 -30.21 -0.62 5.30
CA GLY A 257 -28.83 -1.04 5.21
C GLY A 257 -27.89 0.01 4.59
N ALA A 258 -28.25 1.30 4.66
CA ALA A 258 -27.41 2.36 4.17
C ALA A 258 -26.16 2.53 5.04
N TYR A 259 -25.06 2.89 4.40
CA TYR A 259 -23.86 3.44 5.00
C TYR A 259 -23.96 4.98 5.05
N PRO A 260 -23.06 5.68 5.75
CA PRO A 260 -23.04 7.14 5.73
C PRO A 260 -23.11 7.68 4.30
N LYS A 261 -23.89 8.76 4.09
CA LYS A 261 -24.20 9.26 2.75
C LYS A 261 -22.95 9.71 1.98
N ASP A 262 -21.97 10.16 2.69
CA ASP A 262 -20.67 10.63 2.19
C ASP A 262 -19.62 9.53 2.10
N ASP A 263 -19.90 8.30 2.60
CA ASP A 263 -19.01 7.14 2.48
C ASP A 263 -19.77 5.81 2.35
N GLN A 264 -20.19 5.51 1.14
CA GLN A 264 -21.02 4.34 0.83
C GLN A 264 -20.19 3.13 0.38
N GLY A 265 -18.87 3.26 0.28
CA GLY A 265 -17.99 2.19 -0.14
C GLY A 265 -17.99 1.95 -1.66
N LEU A 266 -17.77 0.71 -2.07
CA LEU A 266 -17.55 0.32 -3.48
C LEU A 266 -18.73 0.70 -4.41
N ILE A 267 -19.93 0.86 -3.91
CA ILE A 267 -21.10 1.30 -4.70
C ILE A 267 -20.87 2.67 -5.36
N GLU A 268 -20.05 3.55 -4.76
CA GLU A 268 -19.72 4.86 -5.32
C GLU A 268 -19.06 4.76 -6.72
N VAL A 269 -18.41 3.63 -6.98
CA VAL A 269 -17.69 3.36 -8.23
C VAL A 269 -18.47 2.42 -9.14
N THR A 270 -19.11 1.41 -8.58
CA THR A 270 -19.78 0.34 -9.35
C THR A 270 -21.25 0.65 -9.63
N HIS A 271 -21.88 1.51 -8.84
CA HIS A 271 -23.31 1.81 -8.86
C HIS A 271 -24.22 0.59 -8.68
N ARG A 272 -23.67 -0.53 -8.17
CA ARG A 272 -24.42 -1.75 -7.87
C ARG A 272 -24.87 -1.72 -6.40
N SER A 273 -26.17 -1.88 -6.15
CA SER A 273 -26.72 -1.86 -4.78
C SER A 273 -26.13 -2.93 -3.85
N ALA A 274 -25.68 -4.05 -4.42
CA ALA A 274 -25.01 -5.12 -3.68
C ALA A 274 -23.59 -4.74 -3.17
N ASP A 275 -23.04 -3.62 -3.64
CA ASP A 275 -21.72 -3.16 -3.24
C ASP A 275 -21.76 -2.05 -2.18
N MET A 276 -22.96 -1.71 -1.68
CA MET A 276 -23.13 -0.79 -0.55
C MET A 276 -22.35 -1.29 0.68
N GLY A 277 -21.50 -0.44 1.22
CA GLY A 277 -20.72 -0.72 2.42
C GLY A 277 -19.58 -1.73 2.23
N LYS A 278 -19.26 -2.10 1.00
CA LYS A 278 -18.08 -2.93 0.74
C LYS A 278 -16.82 -2.07 0.68
N PHE A 279 -15.83 -2.50 1.45
CA PHE A 279 -14.49 -1.92 1.46
C PHE A 279 -13.46 -3.03 1.22
N ARG A 280 -12.29 -2.66 0.71
CA ARG A 280 -11.20 -3.61 0.49
C ARG A 280 -10.77 -4.21 1.83
N VAL A 281 -10.58 -5.52 1.86
CA VAL A 281 -10.01 -6.21 3.02
C VAL A 281 -8.54 -5.79 3.16
N PRO A 282 -8.16 -5.14 4.26
CA PRO A 282 -6.78 -4.69 4.46
C PRO A 282 -5.88 -5.84 4.89
N THR A 283 -4.57 -5.64 4.76
CA THR A 283 -3.58 -6.52 5.40
C THR A 283 -3.73 -6.47 6.93
N LEU A 284 -3.48 -7.61 7.60
CA LEU A 284 -3.33 -7.64 9.06
C LEU A 284 -1.86 -7.62 9.50
N ARG A 285 -0.91 -7.60 8.56
CA ARG A 285 0.49 -7.43 8.91
C ARG A 285 0.69 -6.08 9.55
N ASN A 286 1.40 -6.07 10.66
CA ASN A 286 1.63 -4.88 11.48
C ASN A 286 0.35 -4.23 12.04
N ALA A 287 -0.79 -4.93 12.05
CA ALA A 287 -2.06 -4.35 12.49
C ALA A 287 -2.00 -3.78 13.92
N ALA A 288 -1.19 -4.35 14.81
CA ALA A 288 -1.00 -3.82 16.16
C ALA A 288 -0.42 -2.39 16.21
N LEU A 289 0.16 -1.89 15.11
CA LEU A 289 0.75 -0.55 15.00
C LEU A 289 -0.15 0.45 14.27
N THR A 290 -1.25 0.01 13.65
CA THR A 290 -2.03 0.81 12.68
C THR A 290 -3.37 1.30 13.23
N ALA A 291 -3.53 1.39 14.55
CA ALA A 291 -4.72 2.01 15.14
C ALA A 291 -4.86 3.48 14.70
N PRO A 292 -6.11 4.01 14.58
CA PRO A 292 -7.40 3.34 14.76
C PRO A 292 -7.81 2.53 13.53
N TYR A 293 -8.80 1.65 13.68
CA TYR A 293 -9.18 0.62 12.72
C TYR A 293 -10.44 0.97 11.95
N MET A 294 -10.73 0.18 10.91
CA MET A 294 -11.74 0.33 9.86
C MET A 294 -11.33 1.39 8.84
N HIS A 295 -12.14 1.53 7.77
CA HIS A 295 -11.87 2.49 6.70
C HIS A 295 -11.94 3.95 7.15
N ASP A 296 -12.64 4.21 8.24
CA ASP A 296 -12.92 5.52 8.83
C ASP A 296 -12.29 5.72 10.22
N GLY A 297 -11.50 4.74 10.69
CA GLY A 297 -10.86 4.81 12.00
C GLY A 297 -11.82 4.81 13.18
N SER A 298 -13.08 4.35 13.01
CA SER A 298 -14.12 4.39 14.05
C SER A 298 -13.86 3.48 15.24
N LEU A 299 -13.00 2.48 15.10
CA LEU A 299 -12.67 1.55 16.18
C LEU A 299 -11.23 1.80 16.70
N PRO A 300 -11.06 2.21 17.98
CA PRO A 300 -9.77 2.70 18.46
C PRO A 300 -8.74 1.60 18.75
N THR A 301 -9.17 0.35 19.00
CA THR A 301 -8.29 -0.75 19.42
C THR A 301 -8.63 -2.06 18.73
N LEU A 302 -7.67 -3.00 18.66
CA LEU A 302 -7.94 -4.37 18.19
C LEU A 302 -9.00 -5.07 19.06
N ASP A 303 -9.05 -4.76 20.34
CA ASP A 303 -10.10 -5.29 21.23
C ASP A 303 -11.49 -4.81 20.83
N ALA A 304 -11.63 -3.53 20.45
CA ALA A 304 -12.87 -2.98 19.90
C ALA A 304 -13.24 -3.64 18.55
N VAL A 305 -12.25 -3.98 17.72
CA VAL A 305 -12.46 -4.75 16.48
C VAL A 305 -12.98 -6.15 16.78
N LEU A 306 -12.40 -6.85 17.75
CA LEU A 306 -12.90 -8.17 18.17
C LEU A 306 -14.33 -8.06 18.70
N THR A 307 -14.64 -7.05 19.51
CA THR A 307 -15.99 -6.79 20.00
C THR A 307 -17.01 -6.59 18.88
N HIS A 308 -16.63 -5.82 17.85
CA HIS A 308 -17.47 -5.64 16.66
C HIS A 308 -17.80 -6.98 15.96
N TYR A 309 -16.80 -7.84 15.77
CA TYR A 309 -17.01 -9.15 15.16
C TYR A 309 -17.73 -10.14 16.09
N GLU A 310 -17.56 -10.08 17.42
CA GLU A 310 -18.36 -10.88 18.35
C GLU A 310 -19.84 -10.59 18.22
N GLN A 311 -20.22 -9.33 18.04
CA GLN A 311 -21.60 -8.91 17.83
C GLN A 311 -22.12 -9.30 16.44
N GLY A 312 -21.23 -9.72 15.52
CA GLY A 312 -21.56 -9.99 14.12
C GLY A 312 -21.85 -8.73 13.34
N GLY A 313 -21.15 -7.64 13.64
CA GLY A 313 -21.41 -6.31 13.09
C GLY A 313 -22.76 -5.73 13.50
N HIS A 314 -23.24 -4.72 12.81
CA HIS A 314 -24.56 -4.10 13.05
C HIS A 314 -25.71 -4.78 12.28
N ARG A 315 -25.52 -6.03 11.85
CA ARG A 315 -26.54 -6.84 11.12
C ARG A 315 -27.09 -6.15 9.87
N ASN A 316 -26.19 -5.55 9.10
CA ASN A 316 -26.56 -4.90 7.84
C ASN A 316 -27.09 -5.96 6.85
N PRO A 317 -28.22 -5.74 6.16
CA PRO A 317 -28.79 -6.71 5.23
C PRO A 317 -27.91 -7.03 4.01
N ARG A 318 -26.88 -6.23 3.74
CA ARG A 318 -25.87 -6.45 2.69
C ARG A 318 -24.50 -6.88 3.25
N GLN A 319 -24.48 -7.17 4.56
CA GLN A 319 -23.29 -7.67 5.22
C GLN A 319 -22.84 -9.00 4.61
N ASP A 320 -21.54 -9.20 4.51
CA ASP A 320 -20.97 -10.46 4.06
C ASP A 320 -21.41 -11.61 4.98
N SER A 321 -21.90 -12.69 4.41
CA SER A 321 -22.46 -13.82 5.16
C SER A 321 -21.42 -14.52 6.07
N ARG A 322 -20.13 -14.31 5.85
CA ARG A 322 -19.05 -14.78 6.71
C ARG A 322 -18.97 -14.01 8.03
N VAL A 323 -19.45 -12.76 8.06
CA VAL A 323 -19.51 -11.93 9.27
C VAL A 323 -20.76 -12.27 10.05
N ARG A 324 -20.61 -13.06 11.10
CA ARG A 324 -21.68 -13.52 11.97
C ARG A 324 -21.29 -13.39 13.43
N ALA A 325 -22.26 -13.31 14.32
CA ALA A 325 -21.98 -13.26 15.74
C ALA A 325 -21.20 -14.52 16.18
N ILE A 326 -20.16 -14.32 16.94
CA ILE A 326 -19.27 -15.35 17.48
C ILE A 326 -19.14 -15.12 18.99
N ALA A 327 -19.03 -16.20 19.77
CA ALA A 327 -18.74 -16.09 21.19
C ALA A 327 -17.23 -16.32 21.40
N LEU A 328 -16.59 -15.42 22.13
CA LEU A 328 -15.21 -15.55 22.59
C LEU A 328 -15.16 -15.59 24.12
N SER A 329 -14.46 -16.54 24.68
CA SER A 329 -14.04 -16.45 26.08
C SER A 329 -12.97 -15.39 26.26
N ALA A 330 -12.74 -14.92 27.47
CA ALA A 330 -11.68 -13.98 27.76
C ALA A 330 -10.29 -14.51 27.35
N SER A 331 -10.05 -15.83 27.52
CA SER A 331 -8.80 -16.45 27.10
C SER A 331 -8.65 -16.52 25.58
N GLU A 332 -9.69 -16.87 24.84
CA GLU A 332 -9.66 -16.90 23.38
C GLU A 332 -9.45 -15.51 22.77
N ARG A 333 -10.05 -14.48 23.39
CA ARG A 333 -9.81 -13.08 23.01
C ARG A 333 -8.34 -12.70 23.21
N ALA A 334 -7.75 -13.03 24.37
CA ALA A 334 -6.33 -12.78 24.62
C ALA A 334 -5.43 -13.55 23.65
N ASP A 335 -5.75 -14.80 23.34
CA ASP A 335 -5.03 -15.63 22.38
C ASP A 335 -5.06 -15.03 20.96
N LEU A 336 -6.23 -14.52 20.49
CA LEU A 336 -6.35 -13.83 19.21
C LEU A 336 -5.54 -12.53 19.15
N LEU A 337 -5.56 -11.74 20.22
CA LEU A 337 -4.74 -10.51 20.30
C LEU A 337 -3.26 -10.86 20.23
N ALA A 338 -2.81 -11.89 20.98
CA ALA A 338 -1.42 -12.36 20.93
C ALA A 338 -1.02 -12.83 19.52
N PHE A 339 -1.94 -13.49 18.79
CA PHE A 339 -1.69 -13.84 17.40
C PHE A 339 -1.55 -12.60 16.51
N LEU A 340 -2.47 -11.64 16.58
CA LEU A 340 -2.40 -10.41 15.79
C LEU A 340 -1.14 -9.59 16.10
N GLU A 341 -0.71 -9.54 17.36
CA GLU A 341 0.55 -8.92 17.76
C GLU A 341 1.77 -9.63 17.16
N SER A 342 1.73 -10.97 17.01
CA SER A 342 2.81 -11.74 16.40
C SER A 342 3.04 -11.45 14.92
N LEU A 343 2.09 -10.78 14.23
CA LEU A 343 2.20 -10.31 12.86
C LEU A 343 2.98 -8.99 12.73
N THR A 344 3.46 -8.43 13.85
CA THR A 344 4.26 -7.20 13.87
C THR A 344 5.71 -7.49 13.49
N ASP A 345 6.17 -6.81 12.47
CA ASP A 345 7.53 -6.88 11.93
C ASP A 345 8.32 -5.64 12.36
N ARG A 346 9.10 -5.78 13.44
CA ARG A 346 9.93 -4.69 13.96
C ARG A 346 11.05 -4.30 12.99
N ASP A 347 11.64 -5.27 12.31
CA ASP A 347 12.70 -5.03 11.33
C ASP A 347 12.20 -4.14 10.19
N PHE A 348 10.92 -4.27 9.81
CA PHE A 348 10.28 -3.43 8.78
C PHE A 348 10.11 -1.98 9.23
N VAL A 349 9.51 -1.76 10.41
CA VAL A 349 9.22 -0.39 10.89
C VAL A 349 10.46 0.34 11.41
N GLU A 350 11.53 -0.38 11.71
CA GLU A 350 12.80 0.18 12.17
C GLU A 350 13.86 0.27 11.05
N ASN A 351 13.56 -0.30 9.87
CA ASN A 351 14.52 -0.37 8.75
C ASN A 351 15.01 1.03 8.32
N PRO A 352 16.31 1.32 8.42
CA PRO A 352 16.85 2.61 7.99
C PRO A 352 16.70 2.87 6.48
N ALA A 353 16.57 1.81 5.66
CA ALA A 353 16.31 1.96 4.23
C ALA A 353 14.94 2.60 3.93
N PHE A 354 14.01 2.59 4.89
CA PHE A 354 12.67 3.17 4.77
C PHE A 354 12.50 4.49 5.54
N SER A 355 13.58 5.03 6.12
CA SER A 355 13.59 6.34 6.80
C SER A 355 13.87 7.49 5.85
N ASP A 356 13.65 8.73 6.33
CA ASP A 356 14.07 9.93 5.62
C ASP A 356 15.59 9.89 5.36
N PRO A 357 16.06 9.96 4.11
CA PRO A 357 17.49 9.93 3.79
C PRO A 357 18.26 11.16 4.30
N LYS A 358 17.56 12.26 4.63
CA LYS A 358 18.13 13.49 5.16
C LYS A 358 18.31 13.47 6.69
N GLN A 359 17.64 12.56 7.38
CA GLN A 359 17.78 12.34 8.83
C GLN A 359 18.80 11.23 9.07
N ARG A 360 20.06 11.59 9.25
CA ARG A 360 21.15 10.70 9.66
C ARG A 360 21.40 10.79 11.15
#